data_a86c6ee69134db0b890d45740a373a51
#
_entry.id   a86c6ee69134db0b890d45740a373a51
#
_cell.length_a   1.000
_cell.length_b   1.000
_cell.length_c   1.000
_cell.angle_alpha   90.00
_cell.angle_beta   90.00
_cell.angle_gamma   90.00
#
_symmetry.space_group_name_H-M   'P 1'
#
loop_
_entity.id
_entity.type
_entity.pdbx_description
1 polymer ?
#
loop_
_entity_poly.entity_id
_entity_poly.type
_entity_poly.pdbx_seq_one_letter_code
_entity_poly.pdbx_strand_id
1 'polypeptide(L)'
;MCCVLQQKESVYDTDVFLPSITKLEQLTWIKYNEQSRRFRIIVDHIRTAFMLINDWLIPSNVWAWYVLRMIIRRFYYNLILLKKLNINEVDKFIDEFFAAFKWLREFDEPRIKKTIIDEISQFEKTIQKWEWILQELLTKTAWTWDKLPWDKIFMLYDTYGFPLEITKEIAAAKWVELDIEWYQKALEEAKEKSRQSTKEMFKKWVDRSKYLEWIPQTKFIWYQEFTTSDVKLLKDFEVNWQRVLIFDKTPFYPEMRWQMWDKWTIELDDWSKVKVINVQTFAWVILHIVE
;
A
#
# COMPACT_ATOMS: atom_id res chain seq x y z
N MET A 1 11.23 19.61 -7.87
CA MET A 1 12.02 20.01 -9.06
C MET A 1 11.14 20.50 -10.20
N CYS A 2 10.14 19.72 -10.71
CA CYS A 2 9.25 20.18 -11.81
C CYS A 2 8.58 21.53 -11.56
N CYS A 3 8.03 21.80 -10.37
CA CYS A 3 7.42 23.09 -10.02
C CYS A 3 8.39 24.25 -10.18
N VAL A 4 9.63 24.07 -9.74
CA VAL A 4 10.66 25.12 -9.82
C VAL A 4 11.05 25.39 -11.27
N LEU A 5 11.27 24.32 -12.06
CA LEU A 5 11.63 24.44 -13.47
C LEU A 5 10.52 25.08 -14.31
N GLN A 6 9.28 24.79 -14.00
CA GLN A 6 8.10 25.30 -14.71
C GLN A 6 7.49 26.56 -14.07
N GLN A 7 8.10 27.08 -13.02
CA GLN A 7 7.65 28.26 -12.27
C GLN A 7 6.18 28.13 -11.82
N LYS A 8 5.80 26.95 -11.30
CA LYS A 8 4.47 26.65 -10.79
C LYS A 8 4.42 26.60 -9.28
N GLU A 9 3.31 27.03 -8.69
CA GLU A 9 3.12 27.01 -7.23
C GLU A 9 2.85 25.58 -6.72
N SER A 10 2.20 24.75 -7.52
CA SER A 10 1.85 23.37 -7.16
C SER A 10 2.33 22.37 -8.19
N VAL A 11 2.68 21.17 -7.74
CA VAL A 11 3.02 20.04 -8.63
C VAL A 11 1.85 19.67 -9.54
N TYR A 12 0.63 19.91 -9.10
CA TYR A 12 -0.59 19.63 -9.86
C TYR A 12 -0.80 20.59 -11.03
N ASP A 13 -0.12 21.73 -11.05
CA ASP A 13 -0.17 22.71 -12.14
C ASP A 13 0.93 22.49 -13.18
N THR A 14 1.74 21.45 -12.98
CA THR A 14 2.80 21.04 -13.91
C THR A 14 2.25 20.19 -15.05
N ASP A 15 3.03 20.06 -16.12
CA ASP A 15 2.75 19.17 -17.25
C ASP A 15 2.54 17.69 -16.87
N VAL A 16 3.04 17.29 -15.71
CA VAL A 16 2.87 15.92 -15.18
C VAL A 16 1.42 15.62 -14.81
N PHE A 17 0.70 16.56 -14.19
CA PHE A 17 -0.66 16.32 -13.69
C PHE A 17 -1.74 17.09 -14.45
N LEU A 18 -1.39 18.23 -15.05
CA LEU A 18 -2.35 19.09 -15.73
C LEU A 18 -3.18 18.40 -16.81
N PRO A 19 -2.62 17.51 -17.67
CA PRO A 19 -3.44 16.79 -18.66
C PRO A 19 -4.52 15.93 -18.02
N SER A 20 -4.19 15.23 -16.92
CA SER A 20 -5.14 14.38 -16.19
C SER A 20 -6.22 15.20 -15.47
N ILE A 21 -5.86 16.36 -14.92
CA ILE A 21 -6.79 17.28 -14.28
C ILE A 21 -7.76 17.85 -15.33
N THR A 22 -7.25 18.31 -16.48
CA THR A 22 -8.07 18.83 -17.58
C THR A 22 -9.06 17.77 -18.07
N LYS A 23 -8.60 16.51 -18.16
CA LYS A 23 -9.48 15.43 -18.58
C LYS A 23 -10.56 15.13 -17.54
N LEU A 24 -10.22 15.14 -16.27
CA LEU A 24 -11.17 14.98 -15.18
C LEU A 24 -12.23 16.12 -15.18
N GLU A 25 -11.82 17.38 -15.45
CA GLU A 25 -12.76 18.48 -15.65
C GLU A 25 -13.76 18.20 -16.80
N GLN A 26 -13.26 17.71 -17.93
CA GLN A 26 -14.11 17.38 -19.09
C GLN A 26 -15.13 16.27 -18.77
N LEU A 27 -14.72 15.24 -18.03
CA LEU A 27 -15.60 14.12 -17.67
C LEU A 27 -16.62 14.49 -16.60
N THR A 28 -16.21 15.29 -15.62
CA THR A 28 -17.07 15.62 -14.48
C THR A 28 -17.91 16.87 -14.70
N TRP A 29 -17.51 17.76 -15.62
CA TRP A 29 -18.07 19.10 -15.83
C TRP A 29 -17.89 20.03 -14.61
N ILE A 30 -16.98 19.69 -13.70
CA ILE A 30 -16.63 20.47 -12.51
C ILE A 30 -15.24 21.08 -12.74
N LYS A 31 -15.06 22.35 -12.37
CA LYS A 31 -13.78 23.01 -12.49
C LYS A 31 -12.84 22.62 -11.35
N TYR A 32 -11.56 22.44 -11.67
CA TYR A 32 -10.53 22.10 -10.70
C TYR A 32 -10.52 23.02 -9.49
N ASN A 33 -10.66 24.33 -9.69
CA ASN A 33 -10.64 25.30 -8.60
C ASN A 33 -11.81 25.15 -7.62
N GLU A 34 -12.93 24.57 -8.03
CA GLU A 34 -14.11 24.36 -7.19
C GLU A 34 -13.90 23.19 -6.21
N GLN A 35 -13.16 22.16 -6.61
CA GLN A 35 -12.95 20.93 -5.86
C GLN A 35 -11.50 20.46 -5.91
N SER A 36 -10.54 21.38 -5.83
CA SER A 36 -9.11 21.12 -6.02
C SER A 36 -8.57 19.97 -5.18
N ARG A 37 -9.01 19.85 -3.91
CA ARG A 37 -8.60 18.74 -3.03
C ARG A 37 -8.99 17.38 -3.59
N ARG A 38 -10.22 17.22 -4.10
CA ARG A 38 -10.68 15.94 -4.66
C ARG A 38 -9.97 15.60 -5.95
N PHE A 39 -9.80 16.58 -6.83
CA PHE A 39 -9.03 16.41 -8.07
C PHE A 39 -7.62 15.92 -7.79
N ARG A 40 -6.91 16.56 -6.84
CA ARG A 40 -5.55 16.17 -6.44
C ARG A 40 -5.51 14.73 -5.91
N ILE A 41 -6.45 14.35 -5.06
CA ILE A 41 -6.54 12.98 -4.53
C ILE A 41 -6.75 11.99 -5.69
N ILE A 42 -7.64 12.27 -6.62
CA ILE A 42 -7.95 11.37 -7.74
C ILE A 42 -6.71 11.14 -8.60
N VAL A 43 -6.09 12.21 -9.10
CA VAL A 43 -4.97 12.09 -10.04
C VAL A 43 -3.70 11.54 -9.39
N ASP A 44 -3.46 11.83 -8.12
CA ASP A 44 -2.31 11.31 -7.39
C ASP A 44 -2.47 9.83 -7.05
N HIS A 45 -3.67 9.44 -6.60
CA HIS A 45 -3.93 8.07 -6.20
C HIS A 45 -3.97 7.11 -7.38
N ILE A 46 -4.60 7.49 -8.50
CA ILE A 46 -4.62 6.65 -9.69
C ILE A 46 -3.23 6.47 -10.29
N ARG A 47 -2.41 7.53 -10.33
CA ARG A 47 -1.01 7.46 -10.75
C ARG A 47 -0.22 6.50 -9.87
N THR A 48 -0.36 6.64 -8.56
CA THR A 48 0.33 5.77 -7.61
C THR A 48 -0.11 4.31 -7.78
N ALA A 49 -1.40 4.07 -7.97
CA ALA A 49 -1.91 2.73 -8.23
C ALA A 49 -1.32 2.12 -9.51
N PHE A 50 -1.19 2.89 -10.59
CA PHE A 50 -0.56 2.43 -11.84
C PHE A 50 0.87 1.97 -11.60
N MET A 51 1.68 2.79 -10.90
CA MET A 51 3.07 2.45 -10.61
C MET A 51 3.17 1.18 -9.78
N LEU A 52 2.41 1.09 -8.70
CA LEU A 52 2.46 -0.05 -7.80
C LEU A 52 1.99 -1.35 -8.48
N ILE A 53 0.91 -1.32 -9.26
CA ILE A 53 0.44 -2.51 -9.98
C ILE A 53 1.44 -2.89 -11.07
N ASN A 54 2.02 -1.92 -11.77
CA ASN A 54 3.06 -2.19 -12.76
C ASN A 54 4.29 -2.86 -12.13
N ASP A 55 4.59 -2.55 -10.88
CA ASP A 55 5.63 -3.20 -10.08
C ASP A 55 5.14 -4.50 -9.39
N TRP A 56 4.12 -5.16 -9.96
CA TRP A 56 3.57 -6.46 -9.56
C TRP A 56 2.86 -6.49 -8.21
N LEU A 57 2.48 -5.35 -7.63
CA LEU A 57 1.63 -5.35 -6.45
C LEU A 57 0.17 -5.66 -6.82
N ILE A 58 -0.49 -6.45 -5.96
CA ILE A 58 -1.92 -6.83 -6.11
C ILE A 58 -2.66 -6.34 -4.86
N PRO A 59 -3.85 -5.69 -4.99
CA PRO A 59 -4.61 -5.25 -3.82
C PRO A 59 -4.99 -6.43 -2.91
N SER A 60 -4.66 -6.34 -1.62
CA SER A 60 -5.04 -7.37 -0.64
C SER A 60 -5.28 -6.79 0.77
N ASN A 61 -5.52 -7.64 1.77
CA ASN A 61 -5.72 -7.23 3.16
C ASN A 61 -4.42 -7.17 3.97
N VAL A 62 -3.26 -7.45 3.36
CA VAL A 62 -2.00 -7.62 4.07
C VAL A 62 -0.97 -6.59 3.62
N TRP A 63 -0.32 -5.89 4.57
CA TRP A 63 0.86 -5.02 4.39
C TRP A 63 0.76 -3.97 3.26
N ALA A 64 1.79 -3.87 2.41
CA ALA A 64 1.85 -2.91 1.31
C ALA A 64 0.68 -3.04 0.32
N TRP A 65 0.18 -4.26 0.13
CA TRP A 65 -0.97 -4.57 -0.72
C TRP A 65 -2.29 -3.99 -0.18
N TYR A 66 -2.41 -3.86 1.14
CA TYR A 66 -3.51 -3.14 1.78
C TYR A 66 -3.47 -1.65 1.45
N VAL A 67 -2.28 -1.04 1.42
CA VAL A 67 -2.12 0.37 1.05
C VAL A 67 -2.60 0.61 -0.39
N LEU A 68 -2.22 -0.26 -1.33
CA LEU A 68 -2.70 -0.19 -2.71
C LEU A 68 -4.22 -0.27 -2.79
N ARG A 69 -4.85 -1.22 -2.06
CA ARG A 69 -6.30 -1.31 -1.95
C ARG A 69 -6.93 -0.01 -1.47
N MET A 70 -6.37 0.59 -0.41
CA MET A 70 -6.88 1.85 0.15
C MET A 70 -6.73 3.02 -0.82
N ILE A 71 -5.63 3.08 -1.58
CA ILE A 71 -5.39 4.09 -2.61
C ILE A 71 -6.45 3.98 -3.72
N ILE A 72 -6.71 2.78 -4.25
CA ILE A 72 -7.73 2.56 -5.28
C ILE A 72 -9.12 2.94 -4.77
N ARG A 73 -9.47 2.55 -3.54
CA ARG A 73 -10.77 2.89 -2.93
C ARG A 73 -10.94 4.38 -2.70
N ARG A 74 -9.88 5.08 -2.25
CA ARG A 74 -9.93 6.55 -2.08
C ARG A 74 -10.01 7.28 -3.41
N PHE A 75 -9.32 6.80 -4.43
CA PHE A 75 -9.47 7.29 -5.80
C PHE A 75 -10.93 7.22 -6.24
N TYR A 76 -11.50 6.02 -6.22
CA TYR A 76 -12.85 5.79 -6.72
C TYR A 76 -13.92 6.53 -5.91
N TYR A 77 -13.80 6.55 -4.59
CA TYR A 77 -14.74 7.29 -3.74
C TYR A 77 -14.74 8.81 -4.01
N ASN A 78 -13.56 9.41 -4.13
CA ASN A 78 -13.49 10.83 -4.49
C ASN A 78 -14.05 11.10 -5.88
N LEU A 79 -13.92 10.16 -6.80
CA LEU A 79 -14.51 10.25 -8.12
C LEU A 79 -16.06 10.22 -8.07
N ILE A 80 -16.64 9.32 -7.26
CA ILE A 80 -18.10 9.27 -7.03
C ILE A 80 -18.61 10.58 -6.41
N LEU A 81 -17.87 11.18 -5.50
CA LEU A 81 -18.26 12.44 -4.85
C LEU A 81 -18.21 13.66 -5.80
N LEU A 82 -17.34 13.61 -6.81
CA LEU A 82 -17.35 14.61 -7.88
C LEU A 82 -18.53 14.39 -8.82
N LYS A 83 -18.66 13.18 -9.31
CA LYS A 83 -19.73 12.76 -10.21
C LYS A 83 -19.89 11.24 -10.12
N LYS A 84 -21.13 10.79 -9.94
CA LYS A 84 -21.43 9.37 -9.96
C LYS A 84 -21.23 8.83 -11.39
N LEU A 85 -20.01 8.37 -11.67
CA LEU A 85 -19.64 7.74 -12.95
C LEU A 85 -19.98 6.25 -12.89
N ASN A 86 -20.45 5.72 -14.02
CA ASN A 86 -20.56 4.27 -14.16
C ASN A 86 -19.20 3.64 -14.48
N ILE A 87 -19.09 2.32 -14.33
CA ILE A 87 -17.84 1.59 -14.50
C ILE A 87 -17.20 1.80 -15.88
N ASN A 88 -18.01 1.97 -16.94
CA ASN A 88 -17.51 2.21 -18.29
C ASN A 88 -16.91 3.63 -18.45
N GLU A 89 -17.45 4.60 -17.73
CA GLU A 89 -16.91 5.96 -17.71
C GLU A 89 -15.59 6.00 -16.92
N VAL A 90 -15.50 5.25 -15.82
CA VAL A 90 -14.25 5.05 -15.05
C VAL A 90 -13.21 4.36 -15.92
N ASP A 91 -13.59 3.34 -16.66
CA ASP A 91 -12.74 2.61 -17.59
C ASP A 91 -12.13 3.53 -18.66
N LYS A 92 -12.94 4.37 -19.29
CA LYS A 92 -12.49 5.39 -20.24
C LYS A 92 -11.56 6.43 -19.59
N PHE A 93 -11.85 6.83 -18.36
CA PHE A 93 -10.98 7.74 -17.61
C PHE A 93 -9.60 7.13 -17.37
N ILE A 94 -9.55 5.84 -17.04
CA ILE A 94 -8.28 5.10 -16.88
C ILE A 94 -7.48 5.09 -18.19
N ASP A 95 -8.11 4.82 -19.33
CA ASP A 95 -7.43 4.81 -20.64
C ASP A 95 -6.81 6.18 -20.97
N GLU A 96 -7.55 7.24 -20.69
CA GLU A 96 -7.04 8.60 -20.93
C GLU A 96 -5.92 8.97 -19.98
N PHE A 97 -5.98 8.45 -18.76
CA PHE A 97 -4.94 8.64 -17.80
C PHE A 97 -3.65 7.91 -18.22
N PHE A 98 -3.74 6.70 -18.78
CA PHE A 98 -2.59 6.02 -19.39
C PHE A 98 -1.95 6.85 -20.49
N ALA A 99 -2.76 7.43 -21.37
CA ALA A 99 -2.24 8.27 -22.46
C ALA A 99 -1.42 9.45 -21.93
N ALA A 100 -1.81 10.03 -20.79
CA ALA A 100 -1.10 11.13 -20.16
C ALA A 100 0.25 10.72 -19.52
N PHE A 101 0.43 9.42 -19.19
CA PHE A 101 1.63 8.94 -18.49
C PHE A 101 2.53 8.02 -19.32
N LYS A 102 2.18 7.72 -20.57
CA LYS A 102 2.98 6.86 -21.50
C LYS A 102 4.44 7.29 -21.64
N TRP A 103 4.72 8.57 -21.53
CA TRP A 103 6.08 9.12 -21.66
C TRP A 103 6.99 8.78 -20.46
N LEU A 104 6.41 8.37 -19.33
CA LEU A 104 7.16 8.14 -18.10
C LEU A 104 7.80 6.75 -18.07
N ARG A 105 7.06 5.73 -18.49
CA ARG A 105 7.50 4.33 -18.61
C ARG A 105 6.48 3.48 -19.37
N GLU A 106 6.88 2.30 -19.77
CA GLU A 106 5.95 1.30 -20.28
C GLU A 106 5.08 0.72 -19.17
N PHE A 107 3.79 0.60 -19.44
CA PHE A 107 2.80 0.05 -18.53
C PHE A 107 2.16 -1.21 -19.14
N ASP A 108 1.93 -2.21 -18.30
CA ASP A 108 1.04 -3.32 -18.60
C ASP A 108 -0.42 -2.88 -18.44
N GLU A 109 -0.88 -2.08 -19.40
CA GLU A 109 -2.20 -1.44 -19.37
C GLU A 109 -3.34 -2.43 -19.10
N PRO A 110 -3.42 -3.61 -19.77
CA PRO A 110 -4.51 -4.57 -19.54
C PRO A 110 -4.55 -5.09 -18.11
N ARG A 111 -3.39 -5.42 -17.53
CA ARG A 111 -3.28 -5.94 -16.16
C ARG A 111 -3.65 -4.88 -15.15
N ILE A 112 -3.12 -3.65 -15.30
CA ILE A 112 -3.37 -2.54 -14.39
C ILE A 112 -4.86 -2.21 -14.40
N LYS A 113 -5.43 -2.04 -15.57
CA LYS A 113 -6.84 -1.72 -15.77
C LYS A 113 -7.74 -2.77 -15.14
N LYS A 114 -7.51 -4.04 -15.45
CA LYS A 114 -8.25 -5.16 -14.86
C LYS A 114 -8.17 -5.13 -13.34
N THR A 115 -6.98 -4.98 -12.76
CA THR A 115 -6.77 -4.98 -11.31
C THR A 115 -7.53 -3.84 -10.62
N ILE A 116 -7.53 -2.65 -11.21
CA ILE A 116 -8.26 -1.49 -10.66
C ILE A 116 -9.76 -1.70 -10.76
N ILE A 117 -10.27 -2.13 -11.90
CA ILE A 117 -11.71 -2.35 -12.13
C ILE A 117 -12.25 -3.47 -11.23
N ASP A 118 -11.49 -4.56 -11.06
CA ASP A 118 -11.86 -5.66 -10.15
C ASP A 118 -11.98 -5.16 -8.69
N GLU A 119 -11.02 -4.36 -8.21
CA GLU A 119 -11.07 -3.80 -6.85
C GLU A 119 -12.20 -2.77 -6.70
N ILE A 120 -12.47 -1.94 -7.70
CA ILE A 120 -13.60 -1.01 -7.72
C ILE A 120 -14.93 -1.77 -7.62
N SER A 121 -15.11 -2.82 -8.42
CA SER A 121 -16.31 -3.65 -8.41
C SER A 121 -16.57 -4.32 -7.06
N GLN A 122 -15.50 -4.76 -6.39
CA GLN A 122 -15.60 -5.28 -5.02
C GLN A 122 -15.95 -4.17 -4.02
N PHE A 123 -15.39 -2.98 -4.21
CA PHE A 123 -15.64 -1.85 -3.32
C PHE A 123 -17.06 -1.31 -3.47
N GLU A 124 -17.64 -1.28 -4.67
CA GLU A 124 -19.04 -0.91 -4.88
C GLU A 124 -20.00 -1.76 -4.05
N LYS A 125 -19.80 -3.09 -4.05
CA LYS A 125 -20.58 -4.00 -3.21
C LYS A 125 -20.42 -3.68 -1.70
N THR A 126 -19.22 -3.27 -1.33
CA THR A 126 -18.92 -2.87 0.06
C THR A 126 -19.61 -1.55 0.41
N ILE A 127 -19.60 -0.56 -0.48
CA ILE A 127 -20.29 0.72 -0.30
C ILE A 127 -21.79 0.52 -0.13
N GLN A 128 -22.43 -0.28 -0.99
CA GLN A 128 -23.88 -0.55 -0.92
C GLN A 128 -24.26 -1.20 0.40
N LYS A 129 -23.48 -2.21 0.84
CA LYS A 129 -23.69 -2.87 2.13
C LYS A 129 -23.49 -1.89 3.30
N TRP A 130 -22.51 -1.01 3.20
CA TRP A 130 -22.19 -0.05 4.21
C TRP A 130 -23.25 1.07 4.30
N GLU A 131 -23.74 1.58 3.18
CA GLU A 131 -24.84 2.55 3.15
C GLU A 131 -26.08 1.99 3.86
N TRP A 132 -26.39 0.72 3.65
CA TRP A 132 -27.48 0.04 4.34
C TRP A 132 -27.24 -0.03 5.86
N ILE A 133 -26.06 -0.46 6.31
CA ILE A 133 -25.70 -0.54 7.73
C ILE A 133 -25.74 0.84 8.38
N LEU A 134 -25.18 1.84 7.71
CA LEU A 134 -25.19 3.20 8.23
C LEU A 134 -26.62 3.75 8.33
N GLN A 135 -27.46 3.50 7.34
CA GLN A 135 -28.85 3.93 7.34
C GLN A 135 -29.64 3.29 8.49
N GLU A 136 -29.41 2.03 8.78
CA GLU A 136 -29.99 1.33 9.93
C GLU A 136 -29.50 1.93 11.26
N LEU A 137 -28.21 2.18 11.38
CA LEU A 137 -27.62 2.80 12.57
C LEU A 137 -28.15 4.22 12.80
N LEU A 138 -28.22 5.02 11.75
CA LEU A 138 -28.71 6.40 11.82
C LEU A 138 -30.18 6.48 12.17
N THR A 139 -31.01 5.55 11.68
CA THR A 139 -32.42 5.48 12.08
C THR A 139 -32.57 5.16 13.57
N LYS A 140 -31.68 4.35 14.12
CA LYS A 140 -31.68 4.01 15.56
C LYS A 140 -31.16 5.15 16.44
N THR A 141 -30.13 5.88 15.98
CA THR A 141 -29.51 6.99 16.75
C THR A 141 -30.21 8.32 16.57
N ALA A 142 -30.94 8.56 15.49
CA ALA A 142 -31.68 9.80 15.27
C ALA A 142 -32.70 10.11 16.39
N TRP A 143 -33.16 9.12 17.15
CA TRP A 143 -34.07 9.25 18.28
C TRP A 143 -33.37 9.49 19.64
N THR A 144 -32.04 9.23 19.72
CA THR A 144 -31.30 9.26 20.98
C THR A 144 -30.31 10.42 21.10
N TRP A 145 -30.05 11.17 19.99
CA TRP A 145 -29.03 12.23 19.92
C TRP A 145 -27.61 11.76 20.29
N ASP A 146 -27.35 10.44 20.21
CA ASP A 146 -26.08 9.85 20.57
C ASP A 146 -25.08 9.88 19.41
N LYS A 147 -23.79 9.86 19.75
CA LYS A 147 -22.72 9.69 18.76
C LYS A 147 -22.76 8.28 18.20
N LEU A 148 -22.39 8.13 16.92
CA LEU A 148 -22.24 6.80 16.35
C LEU A 148 -21.13 6.04 17.10
N PRO A 149 -21.42 4.85 17.66
CA PRO A 149 -20.48 4.11 18.49
C PRO A 149 -19.20 3.74 17.74
N TRP A 150 -18.06 3.87 18.39
CA TRP A 150 -16.74 3.62 17.84
C TRP A 150 -16.55 2.18 17.34
N ASP A 151 -17.20 1.20 17.98
CA ASP A 151 -17.12 -0.21 17.59
C ASP A 151 -17.69 -0.45 16.18
N LYS A 152 -18.74 0.29 15.82
CA LYS A 152 -19.32 0.25 14.46
C LYS A 152 -18.43 0.93 13.45
N ILE A 153 -17.82 2.07 13.83
CA ILE A 153 -16.85 2.78 12.98
C ILE A 153 -15.61 1.91 12.75
N PHE A 154 -15.11 1.26 13.81
CA PHE A 154 -13.95 0.39 13.73
C PHE A 154 -14.24 -0.88 12.89
N MET A 155 -15.41 -1.49 13.05
CA MET A 155 -15.85 -2.63 12.24
C MET A 155 -15.89 -2.27 10.75
N LEU A 156 -16.37 -1.08 10.40
CA LEU A 156 -16.40 -0.60 9.01
C LEU A 156 -14.98 -0.47 8.43
N TYR A 157 -14.04 0.02 9.23
CA TYR A 157 -12.64 0.16 8.83
C TYR A 157 -11.93 -1.20 8.74
N ASP A 158 -11.99 -2.01 9.79
CA ASP A 158 -11.20 -3.23 9.93
C ASP A 158 -11.75 -4.40 9.08
N THR A 159 -13.07 -4.60 9.15
CA THR A 159 -13.73 -5.74 8.47
C THR A 159 -14.02 -5.45 7.01
N TYR A 160 -14.47 -4.24 6.70
CA TYR A 160 -14.88 -3.88 5.34
C TYR A 160 -13.84 -3.05 4.59
N GLY A 161 -12.75 -2.63 5.25
CA GLY A 161 -11.71 -1.79 4.65
C GLY A 161 -12.25 -0.45 4.18
N PHE A 162 -13.18 0.14 4.95
CA PHE A 162 -13.78 1.42 4.62
C PHE A 162 -12.96 2.56 5.24
N PRO A 163 -12.41 3.49 4.46
CA PRO A 163 -11.59 4.57 5.01
C PRO A 163 -12.35 5.44 5.99
N LEU A 164 -11.74 5.74 7.15
CA LEU A 164 -12.35 6.57 8.18
C LEU A 164 -12.77 7.95 7.66
N GLU A 165 -12.01 8.51 6.73
CA GLU A 165 -12.31 9.81 6.13
C GLU A 165 -13.64 9.80 5.40
N ILE A 166 -13.95 8.69 4.75
CA ILE A 166 -15.22 8.49 4.05
C ILE A 166 -16.37 8.39 5.06
N THR A 167 -16.16 7.63 6.14
CA THR A 167 -17.15 7.54 7.24
C THR A 167 -17.43 8.92 7.84
N LYS A 168 -16.40 9.74 8.05
CA LYS A 168 -16.55 11.11 8.54
C LYS A 168 -17.36 12.00 7.59
N GLU A 169 -17.08 11.96 6.31
CA GLU A 169 -17.79 12.78 5.31
C GLU A 169 -19.28 12.41 5.24
N ILE A 170 -19.61 11.13 5.26
CA ILE A 170 -21.00 10.69 5.19
C ILE A 170 -21.75 10.99 6.49
N ALA A 171 -21.14 10.78 7.64
CA ALA A 171 -21.72 11.12 8.93
C ALA A 171 -21.98 12.63 9.05
N ALA A 172 -21.01 13.45 8.64
CA ALA A 172 -21.15 14.91 8.60
C ALA A 172 -22.29 15.37 7.68
N ALA A 173 -22.43 14.75 6.50
CA ALA A 173 -23.54 15.04 5.59
C ALA A 173 -24.91 14.70 6.16
N LYS A 174 -24.97 13.84 7.17
CA LYS A 174 -26.20 13.42 7.87
C LYS A 174 -26.33 14.00 9.29
N TRP A 175 -25.48 14.97 9.66
CA TRP A 175 -25.46 15.63 10.96
C TRP A 175 -25.25 14.67 12.15
N VAL A 176 -24.54 13.55 11.94
CA VAL A 176 -24.22 12.56 12.97
C VAL A 176 -22.78 12.76 13.44
N GLU A 177 -22.62 12.92 14.75
CA GLU A 177 -21.28 12.93 15.34
C GLU A 177 -20.71 11.51 15.45
N LEU A 178 -19.39 11.40 15.29
CA LEU A 178 -18.64 10.15 15.43
C LEU A 178 -17.86 10.15 16.74
N ASP A 179 -17.82 9.03 17.42
CA ASP A 179 -16.94 8.81 18.57
C ASP A 179 -15.51 8.50 18.10
N ILE A 180 -14.79 9.56 17.73
CA ILE A 180 -13.45 9.45 17.13
C ILE A 180 -12.40 9.15 18.19
N GLU A 181 -12.57 9.61 19.42
CA GLU A 181 -11.57 9.40 20.49
C GLU A 181 -11.43 7.92 20.84
N TRP A 182 -12.56 7.23 21.04
CA TRP A 182 -12.56 5.79 21.26
C TRP A 182 -12.12 4.98 20.04
N TYR A 183 -12.47 5.44 18.83
CA TYR A 183 -11.96 4.84 17.59
C TYR A 183 -10.43 4.93 17.52
N GLN A 184 -9.83 6.08 17.86
CA GLN A 184 -8.37 6.24 17.85
C GLN A 184 -7.69 5.31 18.87
N LYS A 185 -8.26 5.14 20.06
CA LYS A 185 -7.78 4.18 21.05
C LYS A 185 -7.86 2.75 20.54
N ALA A 186 -8.99 2.35 19.98
CA ALA A 186 -9.16 1.02 19.41
C ALA A 186 -8.17 0.74 18.24
N LEU A 187 -7.93 1.75 17.41
CA LEU A 187 -6.95 1.65 16.32
C LEU A 187 -5.52 1.48 16.86
N GLU A 188 -5.16 2.20 17.91
CA GLU A 188 -3.83 2.09 18.54
C GLU A 188 -3.67 0.72 19.23
N GLU A 189 -4.70 0.23 19.93
CA GLU A 189 -4.72 -1.12 20.49
C GLU A 189 -4.61 -2.20 19.43
N ALA A 190 -5.30 -2.06 18.30
CA ALA A 190 -5.21 -2.99 17.18
C ALA A 190 -3.82 -2.97 16.55
N LYS A 191 -3.21 -1.79 16.38
CA LYS A 191 -1.82 -1.65 15.91
C LYS A 191 -0.83 -2.27 16.89
N GLU A 192 -1.03 -2.07 18.20
CA GLU A 192 -0.14 -2.65 19.20
C GLU A 192 -0.28 -4.17 19.26
N LYS A 193 -1.50 -4.72 19.16
CA LYS A 193 -1.72 -6.17 19.02
C LYS A 193 -1.03 -6.73 17.76
N SER A 194 -1.13 -6.03 16.63
CA SER A 194 -0.43 -6.40 15.40
C SER A 194 1.09 -6.32 15.57
N ARG A 195 1.60 -5.29 16.24
CA ARG A 195 3.03 -5.18 16.59
C ARG A 195 3.49 -6.27 17.56
N GLN A 196 2.66 -6.64 18.53
CA GLN A 196 2.95 -7.71 19.50
C GLN A 196 2.95 -9.08 18.82
N SER A 197 1.99 -9.37 17.95
CA SER A 197 1.98 -10.62 17.17
C SER A 197 3.19 -10.70 16.23
N THR A 198 3.61 -9.57 15.65
CA THR A 198 4.85 -9.48 14.87
C THR A 198 6.07 -9.64 15.77
N LYS A 199 6.08 -9.05 16.97
CA LYS A 199 7.14 -9.24 17.97
C LYS A 199 7.17 -10.67 18.52
N GLU A 200 6.04 -11.35 18.65
CA GLU A 200 6.00 -12.77 19.08
C GLU A 200 6.43 -13.72 17.96
N MET A 201 6.07 -13.46 16.72
CA MET A 201 6.70 -14.10 15.56
C MET A 201 8.20 -13.80 15.53
N PHE A 202 8.61 -12.56 15.82
CA PHE A 202 10.00 -12.16 15.96
C PHE A 202 10.67 -12.81 17.19
N LYS A 203 9.98 -12.97 18.32
CA LYS A 203 10.54 -13.71 19.50
C LYS A 203 10.73 -15.19 19.21
N LYS A 204 9.84 -15.85 18.51
CA LYS A 204 10.08 -17.19 17.95
C LYS A 204 11.28 -17.22 17.00
N TRP A 205 11.59 -16.09 16.38
CA TRP A 205 12.81 -15.86 15.62
C TRP A 205 14.01 -15.49 16.49
N VAL A 206 13.84 -14.82 17.61
CA VAL A 206 14.87 -14.32 18.54
C VAL A 206 15.47 -15.43 19.42
N ASP A 207 14.82 -16.54 19.61
CA ASP A 207 15.48 -17.75 20.12
C ASP A 207 16.63 -18.22 19.19
N ARG A 208 16.71 -17.60 18.02
CA ARG A 208 17.81 -17.71 17.05
C ARG A 208 19.03 -16.83 17.37
N SER A 209 18.96 -15.92 18.35
CA SER A 209 20.11 -15.11 18.77
C SER A 209 21.31 -15.97 19.17
N LYS A 210 21.07 -17.19 19.68
CA LYS A 210 22.10 -18.20 19.94
C LYS A 210 22.92 -18.59 18.71
N TYR A 211 22.34 -18.47 17.51
CA TYR A 211 23.03 -18.80 16.26
C TYR A 211 23.83 -17.61 15.70
N LEU A 212 23.65 -16.41 16.27
CA LEU A 212 24.28 -15.16 15.81
C LEU A 212 25.42 -14.69 16.75
N GLU A 213 25.69 -15.43 17.85
CA GLU A 213 26.79 -15.12 18.73
C GLU A 213 28.11 -15.16 17.95
N TRP A 214 28.90 -14.09 18.10
CA TRP A 214 30.25 -13.93 17.51
C TRP A 214 30.26 -13.72 16.00
N ILE A 215 29.11 -13.48 15.34
CA ILE A 215 29.09 -13.15 13.92
C ILE A 215 29.29 -11.64 13.74
N PRO A 216 30.28 -11.22 12.93
CA PRO A 216 30.48 -9.80 12.63
C PRO A 216 29.32 -9.23 11.82
N GLN A 217 29.19 -7.90 11.83
CA GLN A 217 28.22 -7.19 11.00
C GLN A 217 28.42 -7.51 9.52
N THR A 218 27.34 -7.83 8.81
CA THR A 218 27.36 -8.03 7.37
C THR A 218 27.53 -6.69 6.65
N LYS A 219 28.50 -6.58 5.75
CA LYS A 219 28.71 -5.40 4.93
C LYS A 219 27.71 -5.42 3.76
N PHE A 220 26.82 -4.44 3.73
CA PHE A 220 25.87 -4.28 2.62
C PHE A 220 26.51 -3.51 1.48
N ILE A 221 26.61 -4.11 0.26
CA ILE A 221 27.35 -3.57 -0.87
C ILE A 221 26.49 -3.26 -2.10
N TRP A 222 25.17 -3.41 -2.03
CA TRP A 222 24.23 -3.22 -3.14
C TRP A 222 24.39 -1.89 -3.89
N TYR A 223 24.76 -0.82 -3.21
CA TYR A 223 25.00 0.48 -3.85
C TYR A 223 26.30 0.57 -4.66
N GLN A 224 27.16 -0.39 -4.52
CA GLN A 224 28.47 -0.44 -5.19
C GLN A 224 28.54 -1.54 -6.24
N GLU A 225 28.02 -2.72 -5.92
CA GLU A 225 28.10 -3.91 -6.73
C GLU A 225 26.78 -4.69 -6.65
N PHE A 226 26.23 -5.08 -7.81
CA PHE A 226 25.01 -5.92 -7.86
C PHE A 226 25.33 -7.41 -7.82
N THR A 227 26.56 -7.79 -8.14
CA THR A 227 27.06 -9.16 -8.10
C THR A 227 28.48 -9.16 -7.50
N THR A 228 28.81 -10.15 -6.72
CA THR A 228 30.15 -10.28 -6.15
C THR A 228 30.53 -11.75 -6.05
N SER A 229 31.78 -12.07 -6.37
CA SER A 229 32.34 -13.42 -6.25
C SER A 229 33.29 -13.57 -5.05
N ASP A 230 33.73 -12.46 -4.46
CA ASP A 230 34.62 -12.46 -3.31
C ASP A 230 33.81 -12.28 -2.02
N VAL A 231 33.12 -13.35 -1.62
CA VAL A 231 32.24 -13.38 -0.44
C VAL A 231 32.57 -14.57 0.43
N LYS A 232 32.74 -14.34 1.72
CA LYS A 232 33.02 -15.40 2.68
C LYS A 232 31.73 -15.84 3.39
N LEU A 233 31.39 -17.11 3.31
CA LEU A 233 30.34 -17.71 4.10
C LEU A 233 30.78 -17.74 5.57
N LEU A 234 30.07 -17.03 6.44
CA LEU A 234 30.36 -16.97 7.88
C LEU A 234 29.63 -18.06 8.62
N LYS A 235 28.42 -18.37 8.25
CA LYS A 235 27.62 -19.42 8.89
C LYS A 235 26.60 -20.02 7.94
N ASP A 236 26.39 -21.33 8.08
CA ASP A 236 25.35 -22.12 7.43
C ASP A 236 24.66 -22.95 8.51
N PHE A 237 23.35 -22.82 8.63
CA PHE A 237 22.58 -23.54 9.63
C PHE A 237 21.12 -23.67 9.22
N GLU A 238 20.45 -24.64 9.82
CA GLU A 238 19.04 -24.91 9.56
C GLU A 238 18.20 -24.54 10.79
N VAL A 239 17.10 -23.84 10.55
CA VAL A 239 16.13 -23.44 11.58
C VAL A 239 14.71 -23.62 11.03
N ASN A 240 13.90 -24.42 11.73
CA ASN A 240 12.51 -24.69 11.33
C ASN A 240 12.38 -25.15 9.85
N TRP A 241 13.23 -26.09 9.45
CA TRP A 241 13.27 -26.65 8.10
C TRP A 241 13.65 -25.64 7.01
N GLN A 242 14.24 -24.52 7.38
CA GLN A 242 14.76 -23.50 6.45
C GLN A 242 16.27 -23.38 6.64
N ARG A 243 17.00 -23.51 5.54
CA ARG A 243 18.46 -23.27 5.52
C ARG A 243 18.72 -21.77 5.47
N VAL A 244 19.63 -21.31 6.34
CA VAL A 244 19.97 -19.90 6.47
C VAL A 244 21.48 -19.73 6.28
N LEU A 245 21.84 -18.86 5.35
CA LEU A 245 23.23 -18.52 5.05
C LEU A 245 23.53 -17.10 5.53
N ILE A 246 24.70 -16.91 6.11
CA ILE A 246 25.21 -15.60 6.53
C ILE A 246 26.57 -15.38 5.89
N PHE A 247 26.73 -14.21 5.26
CA PHE A 247 27.97 -13.82 4.59
C PHE A 247 28.59 -12.58 5.25
N ASP A 248 29.89 -12.38 5.06
CA ASP A 248 30.63 -11.20 5.51
C ASP A 248 30.16 -9.92 4.79
N LYS A 249 29.80 -10.05 3.50
CA LYS A 249 29.24 -8.99 2.69
C LYS A 249 28.18 -9.54 1.74
N THR A 250 27.22 -8.70 1.36
CA THR A 250 26.15 -9.11 0.45
C THR A 250 25.61 -7.94 -0.38
N PRO A 251 25.30 -8.16 -1.68
CA PRO A 251 24.53 -7.22 -2.49
C PRO A 251 23.01 -7.38 -2.29
N PHE A 252 22.54 -8.47 -1.65
CA PHE A 252 21.11 -8.73 -1.49
C PHE A 252 20.47 -7.71 -0.56
N TYR A 253 19.40 -7.07 -1.04
CA TYR A 253 18.63 -6.13 -0.25
C TYR A 253 17.72 -6.89 0.73
N PRO A 254 17.86 -6.66 2.03
CA PRO A 254 16.98 -7.31 3.01
C PRO A 254 15.59 -6.69 3.02
N GLU A 255 14.60 -7.46 3.43
CA GLU A 255 13.25 -6.95 3.65
C GLU A 255 13.26 -5.81 4.66
N MET A 256 12.98 -4.59 4.21
CA MET A 256 12.89 -3.41 5.06
C MET A 256 11.61 -2.62 4.79
N ARG A 257 10.78 -2.45 5.80
CA ARG A 257 9.55 -1.67 5.77
C ARG A 257 8.60 -2.04 4.63
N TRP A 258 8.77 -1.43 3.45
CA TRP A 258 7.88 -1.52 2.30
C TRP A 258 8.53 -2.14 1.07
N GLN A 259 9.81 -2.47 1.17
CA GLN A 259 10.57 -3.05 0.06
C GLN A 259 10.66 -4.56 0.22
N MET A 260 10.30 -5.28 -0.83
CA MET A 260 10.51 -6.73 -0.90
C MET A 260 11.98 -7.03 -1.02
N TRP A 261 12.38 -8.18 -0.48
CA TRP A 261 13.74 -8.71 -0.61
C TRP A 261 14.05 -9.13 -2.06
N ASP A 262 15.34 -9.16 -2.37
CA ASP A 262 15.80 -9.66 -3.65
C ASP A 262 15.64 -11.17 -3.74
N LYS A 263 15.17 -11.63 -4.91
CA LYS A 263 15.08 -13.05 -5.24
C LYS A 263 16.16 -13.37 -6.27
N TRP A 264 17.17 -14.09 -5.86
CA TRP A 264 18.30 -14.43 -6.70
C TRP A 264 18.81 -15.83 -6.39
N THR A 265 19.88 -16.24 -7.07
CA THR A 265 20.55 -17.52 -6.85
C THR A 265 21.95 -17.26 -6.30
N ILE A 266 22.33 -17.99 -5.26
CA ILE A 266 23.68 -18.01 -4.71
C ILE A 266 24.37 -19.28 -5.21
N GLU A 267 25.57 -19.15 -5.72
CA GLU A 267 26.45 -20.27 -6.08
C GLU A 267 27.44 -20.47 -4.95
N LEU A 268 27.45 -21.67 -4.36
CA LEU A 268 28.31 -22.04 -3.24
C LEU A 268 29.65 -22.59 -3.77
N ASP A 269 30.63 -22.71 -2.91
CA ASP A 269 32.00 -23.19 -3.25
C ASP A 269 32.01 -24.61 -3.83
N ASP A 270 31.00 -25.41 -3.55
CA ASP A 270 30.79 -26.76 -4.10
C ASP A 270 30.05 -26.75 -5.46
N TRP A 271 29.88 -25.59 -6.10
CA TRP A 271 29.14 -25.36 -7.35
C TRP A 271 27.63 -25.64 -7.26
N SER A 272 27.11 -25.90 -6.07
CA SER A 272 25.66 -25.97 -5.87
C SER A 272 25.04 -24.59 -5.95
N LYS A 273 23.83 -24.52 -6.56
CA LYS A 273 23.06 -23.28 -6.67
C LYS A 273 21.87 -23.36 -5.75
N VAL A 274 21.78 -22.43 -4.80
CA VAL A 274 20.65 -22.29 -3.88
C VAL A 274 19.84 -21.05 -4.22
N LYS A 275 18.53 -21.18 -4.17
CA LYS A 275 17.63 -20.07 -4.46
C LYS A 275 17.31 -19.30 -3.19
N VAL A 276 17.54 -18.00 -3.22
CA VAL A 276 17.16 -17.11 -2.11
C VAL A 276 15.65 -16.89 -2.15
N ILE A 277 14.98 -17.33 -1.10
CA ILE A 277 13.53 -17.20 -0.93
C ILE A 277 13.14 -16.05 -0.02
N ASN A 278 14.06 -15.60 0.86
CA ASN A 278 13.88 -14.44 1.71
C ASN A 278 15.22 -13.88 2.18
N VAL A 279 15.31 -12.57 2.38
CA VAL A 279 16.48 -11.89 2.96
C VAL A 279 16.01 -11.00 4.10
N GLN A 280 16.56 -11.20 5.29
CA GLN A 280 16.15 -10.46 6.49
C GLN A 280 17.37 -9.89 7.23
N THR A 281 17.16 -8.80 7.96
CA THR A 281 18.19 -8.21 8.81
C THR A 281 17.88 -8.45 10.28
N PHE A 282 18.86 -8.93 11.02
CA PHE A 282 18.78 -9.06 12.46
C PHE A 282 20.09 -8.61 13.12
N ALA A 283 20.03 -7.67 14.07
CA ALA A 283 21.21 -7.17 14.79
C ALA A 283 22.42 -6.84 13.89
N TRP A 284 22.14 -6.19 12.74
CA TRP A 284 23.14 -5.80 11.72
C TRP A 284 23.75 -6.96 10.91
N VAL A 285 23.22 -8.16 11.05
CA VAL A 285 23.56 -9.33 10.25
C VAL A 285 22.46 -9.57 9.22
N ILE A 286 22.83 -9.82 7.97
CA ILE A 286 21.89 -10.11 6.89
C ILE A 286 21.80 -11.63 6.71
N LEU A 287 20.58 -12.14 6.85
CA LEU A 287 20.23 -13.55 6.80
C LEU A 287 19.63 -13.88 5.45
N HIS A 288 20.21 -14.83 4.71
CA HIS A 288 19.70 -15.31 3.44
C HIS A 288 19.00 -16.66 3.68
N ILE A 289 17.69 -16.69 3.56
CA ILE A 289 16.90 -17.90 3.66
C ILE A 289 16.83 -18.52 2.28
N VAL A 290 17.28 -19.76 2.15
CA VAL A 290 17.45 -20.43 0.86
C VAL A 290 16.69 -21.76 0.82
N GLU A 291 16.40 -22.18 -0.41
CA GLU A 291 15.79 -23.46 -0.78
C GLU A 291 16.71 -24.27 -1.65
#